data_0ed750d549b3719af3ee192c3b508449
#
_entry.id   0ed750d549b3719af3ee192c3b508449
#
_cell.length_a   1.000
_cell.length_b   1.000
_cell.length_c   1.000
_cell.angle_alpha   90.00
_cell.angle_beta   90.00
_cell.angle_gamma   90.00
#
_symmetry.space_group_name_H-M   'P 1'
#
loop_
_entity.id
_entity.type
_entity.pdbx_description
1 polymer ?
#
loop_
_entity_poly.entity_id
_entity_poly.type
_entity_poly.pdbx_seq_one_letter_code
_entity_poly.pdbx_strand_id
1 'polypeptide(L)'
;WLADPRRPSGGDSRRPRAVDEGQLVSPPDAKPNETGYIHHLHADQFDDLVPQALANVELRGALAKATNTIRNRRAIALEEIDDLQELRSRAKSIKTEALAHLDDHLETFERQATANGIHVHWAADAESASAIVLDIAIKNKTRLAVKAKSMVSEEIGLNDALIDAGIVPVETDLGEWIVQLAEEPPSHILAPAIHKRRREIRDLLARVLGRPMPDDAAGLTEVA
;
A
#
# COMPACT_ATOMS: atom_id res chain seq x y z
N TRP A 1 12.45 2.95 -15.88
CA TRP A 1 13.29 4.10 -15.48
C TRP A 1 14.72 3.80 -15.91
N LEU A 2 15.09 4.19 -17.12
CA LEU A 2 16.48 4.19 -17.62
C LEU A 2 17.03 5.59 -17.35
N ALA A 3 18.11 5.67 -16.57
CA ALA A 3 18.82 6.91 -16.31
C ALA A 3 19.47 7.43 -17.61
N ASP A 4 19.27 8.70 -17.93
CA ASP A 4 19.96 9.41 -19.04
C ASP A 4 21.43 9.62 -18.64
N PRO A 5 22.42 9.11 -19.39
CA PRO A 5 23.83 9.22 -19.06
C PRO A 5 24.44 10.62 -19.26
N ARG A 6 23.64 11.66 -19.52
CA ARG A 6 24.12 13.02 -19.87
C ARG A 6 23.86 14.09 -18.82
N ARG A 7 23.59 13.75 -17.56
CA ARG A 7 23.53 14.77 -16.49
C ARG A 7 24.94 15.07 -15.96
N PRO A 8 25.40 16.33 -15.98
CA PRO A 8 26.64 16.71 -15.34
C PRO A 8 26.53 16.64 -13.82
N SER A 9 27.56 16.13 -13.18
CA SER A 9 27.75 16.11 -11.73
C SER A 9 27.96 17.53 -11.19
N GLY A 10 26.87 18.17 -10.79
CA GLY A 10 26.90 19.43 -10.03
C GLY A 10 26.49 19.11 -8.58
N GLY A 11 27.48 19.13 -7.67
CA GLY A 11 27.22 18.96 -6.25
C GLY A 11 26.47 20.15 -5.69
N ASP A 12 25.29 19.91 -5.12
CA ASP A 12 24.71 20.78 -4.12
C ASP A 12 24.33 19.91 -2.90
N SER A 13 25.21 19.96 -1.90
CA SER A 13 25.05 19.31 -0.62
C SER A 13 24.06 20.06 0.25
N ARG A 14 22.77 20.00 -0.08
CA ARG A 14 21.72 20.38 0.86
C ARG A 14 21.44 19.17 1.75
N ARG A 15 22.06 19.17 2.94
CA ARG A 15 21.63 18.30 4.03
C ARG A 15 20.13 18.51 4.25
N PRO A 16 19.33 17.44 4.37
CA PRO A 16 17.93 17.61 4.77
C PRO A 16 17.91 18.35 6.11
N ARG A 17 17.07 19.39 6.21
CA ARG A 17 16.82 20.08 7.48
C ARG A 17 16.40 19.02 8.50
N ALA A 18 17.00 19.08 9.67
CA ALA A 18 16.53 18.31 10.81
C ALA A 18 15.03 18.57 10.99
N VAL A 19 14.23 17.53 10.89
CA VAL A 19 12.81 17.58 11.24
C VAL A 19 12.78 17.78 12.74
N ASP A 20 12.06 18.81 13.16
CA ASP A 20 11.82 19.11 14.58
C ASP A 20 11.16 17.89 15.23
N GLU A 21 11.85 17.20 16.10
CA GLU A 21 11.37 15.99 16.78
C GLU A 21 10.13 16.23 17.67
N GLY A 22 9.70 17.49 17.80
CA GLY A 22 8.55 17.90 18.62
C GLY A 22 7.16 17.74 17.97
N GLN A 23 7.07 17.33 16.69
CA GLN A 23 5.79 17.22 15.97
C GLN A 23 5.46 15.84 15.38
N LEU A 24 6.22 14.83 15.73
CA LEU A 24 5.72 13.46 15.55
C LEU A 24 4.58 13.28 16.55
N VAL A 25 3.34 13.41 16.08
CA VAL A 25 2.16 12.96 16.80
C VAL A 25 2.37 11.45 16.98
N SER A 26 2.84 11.08 18.18
CA SER A 26 2.81 9.67 18.58
C SER A 26 1.37 9.21 18.38
N PRO A 27 1.11 8.06 17.76
CA PRO A 27 -0.23 7.50 17.77
C PRO A 27 -0.68 7.48 19.24
N PRO A 28 -1.96 7.81 19.53
CA PRO A 28 -2.46 7.79 20.91
C PRO A 28 -2.00 6.48 21.54
N ASP A 29 -1.71 6.49 22.85
CA ASP A 29 -1.20 5.36 23.65
C ASP A 29 -2.08 4.09 23.56
N ALA A 30 -2.44 3.69 22.37
CA ALA A 30 -3.16 2.47 22.06
C ALA A 30 -2.20 1.30 22.32
N LYS A 31 -2.58 0.47 23.25
CA LYS A 31 -1.91 -0.81 23.44
C LYS A 31 -1.92 -1.55 22.11
N PRO A 32 -0.84 -2.26 21.72
CA PRO A 32 -0.71 -2.92 20.43
C PRO A 32 -1.92 -3.77 20.00
N ASN A 33 -2.70 -4.27 20.94
CA ASN A 33 -3.90 -5.11 20.71
C ASN A 33 -5.24 -4.36 20.69
N GLU A 34 -5.24 -3.03 20.84
CA GLU A 34 -6.47 -2.21 20.81
C GLU A 34 -6.61 -1.44 19.47
N THR A 35 -5.56 -1.37 18.66
CA THR A 35 -5.65 -0.96 17.25
C THR A 35 -6.09 -2.18 16.47
N GLY A 36 -7.38 -2.38 16.33
CA GLY A 36 -7.97 -3.49 15.59
C GLY A 36 -7.59 -3.48 14.12
N TYR A 37 -6.37 -3.90 13.82
CA TYR A 37 -5.93 -4.21 12.48
C TYR A 37 -6.64 -5.48 12.04
N ILE A 38 -7.79 -5.31 11.39
CA ILE A 38 -8.54 -6.43 10.84
C ILE A 38 -7.89 -6.80 9.50
N HIS A 39 -6.81 -7.57 9.56
CA HIS A 39 -6.16 -8.12 8.36
C HIS A 39 -6.77 -9.46 7.92
N HIS A 40 -7.63 -10.06 8.71
CA HIS A 40 -8.31 -11.26 8.29
C HIS A 40 -9.59 -10.90 7.55
N LEU A 41 -9.65 -11.24 6.27
CA LEU A 41 -10.91 -11.40 5.60
C LEU A 41 -11.75 -12.35 6.48
N HIS A 42 -12.77 -11.82 7.14
CA HIS A 42 -13.69 -12.59 7.94
C HIS A 42 -14.59 -13.44 7.02
N ALA A 43 -13.98 -14.41 6.35
CA ALA A 43 -14.70 -15.32 5.46
C ALA A 43 -15.81 -16.07 6.21
N ASP A 44 -15.60 -16.31 7.50
CA ASP A 44 -16.59 -16.86 8.45
C ASP A 44 -17.78 -15.94 8.73
N GLN A 45 -17.62 -14.62 8.54
CA GLN A 45 -18.66 -13.61 8.73
C GLN A 45 -19.31 -13.15 7.41
N PHE A 46 -18.94 -13.76 6.29
CA PHE A 46 -19.41 -13.33 4.96
C PHE A 46 -20.94 -13.27 4.88
N ASP A 47 -21.62 -14.30 5.36
CA ASP A 47 -23.09 -14.40 5.31
C ASP A 47 -23.79 -13.32 6.16
N ASP A 48 -23.15 -12.83 7.21
CA ASP A 48 -23.67 -11.77 8.07
C ASP A 48 -23.36 -10.37 7.53
N LEU A 49 -22.19 -10.18 6.91
CA LEU A 49 -21.73 -8.89 6.42
C LEU A 49 -22.34 -8.52 5.07
N VAL A 50 -22.59 -9.48 4.19
CA VAL A 50 -23.13 -9.23 2.85
C VAL A 50 -24.51 -8.56 2.88
N PRO A 51 -25.52 -9.00 3.66
CA PRO A 51 -26.79 -8.31 3.74
C PRO A 51 -26.67 -6.85 4.20
N GLN A 52 -25.77 -6.57 5.14
CA GLN A 52 -25.51 -5.22 5.65
C GLN A 52 -24.90 -4.33 4.56
N ALA A 53 -23.90 -4.83 3.85
CA ALA A 53 -23.26 -4.12 2.73
C ALA A 53 -24.26 -3.85 1.58
N LEU A 54 -25.13 -4.81 1.26
CA LEU A 54 -26.18 -4.68 0.25
C LEU A 54 -27.26 -3.69 0.67
N ALA A 55 -27.59 -3.58 1.93
CA ALA A 55 -28.53 -2.59 2.47
C ALA A 55 -27.95 -1.16 2.47
N ASN A 56 -26.63 -1.01 2.48
CA ASN A 56 -25.96 0.29 2.49
C ASN A 56 -26.00 0.95 1.10
N VAL A 57 -27.06 1.76 0.85
CA VAL A 57 -27.27 2.45 -0.43
C VAL A 57 -26.14 3.43 -0.74
N GLU A 58 -25.56 4.04 0.28
CA GLU A 58 -24.47 5.03 0.13
C GLU A 58 -23.18 4.37 -0.33
N LEU A 59 -22.80 3.25 0.30
CA LEU A 59 -21.66 2.43 -0.10
C LEU A 59 -21.81 1.96 -1.56
N ARG A 60 -22.96 1.40 -1.89
CA ARG A 60 -23.25 0.94 -3.25
C ARG A 60 -23.17 2.06 -4.29
N GLY A 61 -23.68 3.24 -3.94
CA GLY A 61 -23.61 4.42 -4.82
C GLY A 61 -22.16 4.90 -5.03
N ALA A 62 -21.34 4.92 -3.98
CA ALA A 62 -19.93 5.29 -4.07
C ALA A 62 -19.15 4.30 -4.95
N LEU A 63 -19.31 3.01 -4.72
CA LEU A 63 -18.66 1.95 -5.50
C LEU A 63 -19.10 1.96 -6.96
N ALA A 64 -20.41 2.09 -7.24
CA ALA A 64 -20.92 2.17 -8.61
C ALA A 64 -20.36 3.38 -9.37
N LYS A 65 -20.29 4.56 -8.73
CA LYS A 65 -19.70 5.76 -9.33
C LYS A 65 -18.22 5.57 -9.63
N ALA A 66 -17.45 5.07 -8.67
CA ALA A 66 -16.02 4.90 -8.81
C ALA A 66 -15.67 3.87 -9.90
N THR A 67 -16.30 2.69 -9.87
CA THR A 67 -16.05 1.62 -10.84
C THR A 67 -16.48 2.01 -12.25
N ASN A 68 -17.63 2.69 -12.41
CA ASN A 68 -18.04 3.20 -13.71
C ASN A 68 -17.08 4.26 -14.26
N THR A 69 -16.58 5.15 -13.43
CA THR A 69 -15.59 6.16 -13.83
C THR A 69 -14.31 5.50 -14.33
N ILE A 70 -13.78 4.53 -13.58
CA ILE A 70 -12.56 3.77 -13.94
C ILE A 70 -12.77 3.01 -15.25
N ARG A 71 -13.92 2.32 -15.39
CA ARG A 71 -14.25 1.55 -16.60
C ARG A 71 -14.34 2.44 -17.83
N ASN A 72 -14.99 3.62 -17.73
CA ASN A 72 -15.12 4.54 -18.84
C ASN A 72 -13.77 5.14 -19.24
N ARG A 73 -12.94 5.56 -18.28
CA ARG A 73 -11.58 6.06 -18.56
C ARG A 73 -10.71 4.99 -19.23
N ARG A 74 -10.82 3.74 -18.76
CA ARG A 74 -10.14 2.61 -19.40
C ARG A 74 -10.61 2.40 -20.85
N ALA A 75 -11.92 2.47 -21.11
CA ALA A 75 -12.46 2.33 -22.48
C ALA A 75 -11.87 3.39 -23.40
N ILE A 76 -11.91 4.66 -22.99
CA ILE A 76 -11.35 5.78 -23.77
C ILE A 76 -9.84 5.56 -24.03
N ALA A 77 -9.06 5.22 -23.00
CA ALA A 77 -7.62 4.97 -23.18
C ALA A 77 -7.31 3.80 -24.12
N LEU A 78 -8.19 2.79 -24.19
CA LEU A 78 -8.02 1.67 -25.10
C LEU A 78 -8.38 2.00 -26.55
N GLU A 79 -9.28 2.98 -26.78
CA GLU A 79 -9.62 3.48 -28.11
C GLU A 79 -8.46 4.25 -28.76
N GLU A 80 -7.51 4.77 -27.99
CA GLU A 80 -6.31 5.45 -28.47
C GLU A 80 -5.23 4.49 -29.01
N ILE A 81 -5.43 3.18 -28.87
CA ILE A 81 -4.46 2.15 -29.28
C ILE A 81 -4.90 1.51 -30.60
N ASP A 82 -4.16 1.76 -31.67
CA ASP A 82 -4.49 1.31 -33.04
C ASP A 82 -4.63 -0.20 -33.14
N ASP A 83 -3.72 -0.99 -32.55
CA ASP A 83 -3.79 -2.45 -32.55
C ASP A 83 -3.70 -3.04 -31.13
N LEU A 84 -4.81 -2.92 -30.43
CA LEU A 84 -4.95 -3.44 -29.06
C LEU A 84 -4.73 -4.96 -28.98
N GLN A 85 -5.11 -5.72 -30.01
CA GLN A 85 -5.01 -7.17 -29.99
C GLN A 85 -3.55 -7.63 -30.20
N GLU A 86 -2.82 -6.98 -31.08
CA GLU A 86 -1.38 -7.23 -31.23
C GLU A 86 -0.63 -6.88 -29.96
N LEU A 87 -0.91 -5.71 -29.35
CA LEU A 87 -0.31 -5.31 -28.08
C LEU A 87 -0.56 -6.33 -26.96
N ARG A 88 -1.80 -6.86 -26.86
CA ARG A 88 -2.13 -7.91 -25.89
C ARG A 88 -1.39 -9.21 -26.16
N SER A 89 -1.30 -9.61 -27.43
CA SER A 89 -0.58 -10.81 -27.84
C SER A 89 0.90 -10.70 -27.51
N ARG A 90 1.49 -9.54 -27.79
CA ARG A 90 2.89 -9.24 -27.43
C ARG A 90 3.12 -9.26 -25.92
N ALA A 91 2.26 -8.62 -25.15
CA ALA A 91 2.32 -8.64 -23.69
C ALA A 91 2.18 -10.06 -23.11
N LYS A 92 1.30 -10.88 -23.69
CA LYS A 92 1.18 -12.29 -23.32
C LYS A 92 2.47 -13.06 -23.62
N SER A 93 3.07 -12.87 -24.79
CA SER A 93 4.32 -13.54 -25.16
C SER A 93 5.46 -13.19 -24.22
N ILE A 94 5.61 -11.89 -23.87
CA ILE A 94 6.63 -11.42 -22.91
C ILE A 94 6.44 -12.09 -21.55
N LYS A 95 5.20 -12.12 -21.04
CA LYS A 95 4.91 -12.78 -19.74
C LYS A 95 5.17 -14.28 -19.79
N THR A 96 4.80 -14.95 -20.89
CA THR A 96 5.02 -16.37 -21.06
C THR A 96 6.52 -16.68 -21.06
N GLU A 97 7.31 -15.91 -21.79
CA GLU A 97 8.75 -16.03 -21.84
C GLU A 97 9.40 -15.80 -20.46
N ALA A 98 9.00 -14.71 -19.78
CA ALA A 98 9.51 -14.42 -18.45
C ALA A 98 9.19 -15.52 -17.42
N LEU A 99 8.02 -16.14 -17.51
CA LEU A 99 7.66 -17.26 -16.63
C LEU A 99 8.37 -18.56 -16.99
N ALA A 100 8.64 -18.79 -18.28
CA ALA A 100 9.35 -19.99 -18.73
C ALA A 100 10.83 -20.02 -18.29
N HIS A 101 11.42 -18.85 -18.01
CA HIS A 101 12.81 -18.67 -17.58
C HIS A 101 12.89 -17.92 -16.23
N LEU A 102 11.89 -18.13 -15.37
CA LEU A 102 11.80 -17.38 -14.11
C LEU A 102 12.98 -17.67 -13.18
N ASP A 103 13.44 -18.90 -13.13
CA ASP A 103 14.61 -19.37 -12.39
C ASP A 103 15.88 -18.64 -12.83
N ASP A 104 16.17 -18.62 -14.13
CA ASP A 104 17.31 -17.90 -14.70
C ASP A 104 17.27 -16.39 -14.37
N HIS A 105 16.07 -15.81 -14.44
CA HIS A 105 15.87 -14.39 -14.11
C HIS A 105 16.11 -14.11 -12.62
N LEU A 106 15.63 -14.98 -11.74
CA LEU A 106 15.81 -14.84 -10.30
C LEU A 106 17.27 -15.01 -9.89
N GLU A 107 17.99 -16.00 -10.44
CA GLU A 107 19.43 -16.16 -10.22
C GLU A 107 20.23 -14.96 -10.72
N THR A 108 19.84 -14.42 -11.87
CA THR A 108 20.46 -13.22 -12.42
C THR A 108 20.20 -12.00 -11.54
N PHE A 109 18.96 -11.86 -11.05
CA PHE A 109 18.59 -10.79 -10.12
C PHE A 109 19.42 -10.88 -8.84
N GLU A 110 19.48 -12.04 -8.20
CA GLU A 110 20.24 -12.23 -6.96
C GLU A 110 21.73 -11.89 -7.14
N ARG A 111 22.33 -12.39 -8.21
CA ARG A 111 23.74 -12.10 -8.52
C ARG A 111 24.01 -10.61 -8.71
N GLN A 112 23.14 -9.90 -9.46
CA GLN A 112 23.30 -8.48 -9.72
C GLN A 112 23.00 -7.64 -8.49
N ALA A 113 21.97 -7.97 -7.75
CA ALA A 113 21.61 -7.29 -6.50
C ALA A 113 22.75 -7.42 -5.47
N THR A 114 23.28 -8.62 -5.29
CA THR A 114 24.39 -8.90 -4.37
C THR A 114 25.66 -8.15 -4.78
N ALA A 115 25.97 -8.11 -6.10
CA ALA A 115 27.11 -7.34 -6.61
C ALA A 115 26.98 -5.83 -6.34
N ASN A 116 25.78 -5.31 -6.20
CA ASN A 116 25.48 -3.93 -5.83
C ASN A 116 25.33 -3.73 -4.29
N GLY A 117 25.67 -4.71 -3.49
CA GLY A 117 25.62 -4.62 -2.01
C GLY A 117 24.24 -4.79 -1.41
N ILE A 118 23.26 -5.33 -2.16
CA ILE A 118 21.93 -5.64 -1.68
C ILE A 118 21.90 -7.06 -1.13
N HIS A 119 21.30 -7.23 0.04
CA HIS A 119 21.05 -8.54 0.62
C HIS A 119 19.75 -9.10 0.08
N VAL A 120 19.82 -10.24 -0.61
CA VAL A 120 18.66 -10.97 -1.12
C VAL A 120 18.33 -12.10 -0.16
N HIS A 121 17.06 -12.22 0.20
CA HIS A 121 16.56 -13.28 1.07
C HIS A 121 15.51 -14.10 0.32
N TRP A 122 15.56 -15.41 0.53
CA TRP A 122 14.60 -16.35 -0.03
C TRP A 122 13.71 -16.88 1.08
N ALA A 123 12.41 -16.92 0.83
CA ALA A 123 11.42 -17.48 1.75
C ALA A 123 10.52 -18.46 1.01
N ALA A 124 10.30 -19.62 1.60
CA ALA A 124 9.46 -20.67 0.99
C ALA A 124 7.95 -20.43 1.21
N ASP A 125 7.62 -19.67 2.25
CA ASP A 125 6.25 -19.41 2.68
C ASP A 125 6.11 -18.07 3.39
N ALA A 126 4.87 -17.72 3.76
CA ALA A 126 4.53 -16.47 4.44
C ALA A 126 5.21 -16.33 5.81
N GLU A 127 5.28 -17.43 6.58
CA GLU A 127 5.85 -17.44 7.90
C GLU A 127 7.36 -17.15 7.85
N SER A 128 8.10 -17.84 6.97
CA SER A 128 9.53 -17.59 6.79
C SER A 128 9.82 -16.20 6.23
N ALA A 129 8.98 -15.66 5.34
CA ALA A 129 9.12 -14.29 4.84
C ALA A 129 8.98 -13.26 5.97
N SER A 130 7.93 -13.36 6.78
CA SER A 130 7.69 -12.48 7.92
C SER A 130 8.79 -12.62 8.97
N ALA A 131 9.28 -13.83 9.26
CA ALA A 131 10.37 -14.09 10.19
C ALA A 131 11.67 -13.40 9.75
N ILE A 132 12.00 -13.42 8.45
CA ILE A 132 13.19 -12.72 7.93
C ILE A 132 13.06 -11.21 8.15
N VAL A 133 11.91 -10.61 7.85
CA VAL A 133 11.69 -9.17 8.06
C VAL A 133 11.78 -8.80 9.53
N LEU A 134 11.17 -9.60 10.42
CA LEU A 134 11.24 -9.41 11.87
C LEU A 134 12.67 -9.49 12.39
N ASP A 135 13.44 -10.48 11.96
CA ASP A 135 14.85 -10.62 12.36
C ASP A 135 15.66 -9.39 11.99
N ILE A 136 15.49 -8.86 10.78
CA ILE A 136 16.12 -7.63 10.32
C ILE A 136 15.68 -6.44 11.19
N ALA A 137 14.39 -6.28 11.45
CA ALA A 137 13.85 -5.19 12.24
C ALA A 137 14.36 -5.22 13.70
N ILE A 138 14.36 -6.38 14.33
CA ILE A 138 14.82 -6.58 15.72
C ILE A 138 16.33 -6.31 15.83
N LYS A 139 17.15 -6.82 14.91
CA LYS A 139 18.60 -6.57 14.87
C LYS A 139 18.91 -5.09 14.75
N ASN A 140 18.08 -4.33 14.04
CA ASN A 140 18.22 -2.89 13.89
C ASN A 140 17.52 -2.08 15.00
N LYS A 141 16.95 -2.73 16.01
CA LYS A 141 16.20 -2.10 17.11
C LYS A 141 15.08 -1.19 16.62
N THR A 142 14.42 -1.61 15.53
CA THR A 142 13.34 -0.87 14.90
C THR A 142 12.13 -0.80 15.83
N ARG A 143 11.55 0.39 15.98
CA ARG A 143 10.29 0.61 16.71
C ARG A 143 9.15 0.99 15.79
N LEU A 144 9.47 1.54 14.63
CA LEU A 144 8.54 2.02 13.62
C LEU A 144 8.97 1.48 12.26
N ALA A 145 8.07 0.77 11.58
CA ALA A 145 8.26 0.27 10.23
C ALA A 145 7.36 1.03 9.25
N VAL A 146 7.96 1.85 8.41
CA VAL A 146 7.25 2.61 7.38
C VAL A 146 7.24 1.81 6.09
N LYS A 147 6.08 1.58 5.51
CA LYS A 147 5.95 0.81 4.28
C LYS A 147 5.02 1.49 3.27
N ALA A 148 5.35 1.33 1.99
CA ALA A 148 4.45 1.65 0.90
C ALA A 148 3.54 0.44 0.63
N LYS A 149 2.45 0.67 -0.13
CA LYS A 149 1.52 -0.38 -0.51
C LYS A 149 2.23 -1.60 -1.11
N SER A 150 2.00 -2.74 -0.50
CA SER A 150 2.48 -4.03 -0.98
C SER A 150 1.43 -5.10 -0.72
N MET A 151 0.87 -5.67 -1.78
CA MET A 151 -0.08 -6.78 -1.65
C MET A 151 0.57 -8.01 -1.04
N VAL A 152 1.86 -8.26 -1.33
CA VAL A 152 2.59 -9.39 -0.74
C VAL A 152 2.72 -9.23 0.77
N SER A 153 3.00 -8.02 1.27
CA SER A 153 3.09 -7.81 2.72
C SER A 153 1.75 -7.99 3.44
N GLU A 154 0.63 -7.73 2.77
CA GLU A 154 -0.71 -8.05 3.27
C GLU A 154 -0.95 -9.56 3.29
N GLU A 155 -0.66 -10.24 2.18
CA GLU A 155 -0.88 -11.69 2.02
C GLU A 155 -0.07 -12.53 3.02
N ILE A 156 1.14 -12.09 3.39
CA ILE A 156 1.98 -12.77 4.38
C ILE A 156 1.68 -12.37 5.84
N GLY A 157 0.72 -11.46 6.08
CA GLY A 157 0.39 -11.00 7.43
C GLY A 157 1.49 -10.21 8.13
N LEU A 158 2.31 -9.46 7.38
CA LEU A 158 3.49 -8.78 7.91
C LEU A 158 3.15 -7.75 8.98
N ASN A 159 2.04 -7.02 8.84
CA ASN A 159 1.64 -6.01 9.81
C ASN A 159 1.36 -6.62 11.18
N ASP A 160 0.62 -7.74 11.21
CA ASP A 160 0.32 -8.46 12.45
C ASP A 160 1.60 -8.97 13.11
N ALA A 161 2.50 -9.55 12.32
CA ALA A 161 3.78 -10.03 12.83
C ALA A 161 4.65 -8.90 13.43
N LEU A 162 4.65 -7.70 12.82
CA LEU A 162 5.35 -6.53 13.34
C LEU A 162 4.72 -6.04 14.65
N ILE A 163 3.39 -5.95 14.72
CA ILE A 163 2.65 -5.52 15.91
C ILE A 163 2.90 -6.47 17.07
N ASP A 164 2.83 -7.77 16.84
CA ASP A 164 3.11 -8.80 17.86
C ASP A 164 4.54 -8.71 18.40
N ALA A 165 5.47 -8.25 17.57
CA ALA A 165 6.86 -7.98 17.97
C ALA A 165 7.06 -6.59 18.63
N GLY A 166 6.00 -5.81 18.84
CA GLY A 166 6.08 -4.46 19.42
C GLY A 166 6.61 -3.38 18.46
N ILE A 167 6.56 -3.62 17.16
CA ILE A 167 6.96 -2.69 16.10
C ILE A 167 5.71 -2.11 15.47
N VAL A 168 5.62 -0.78 15.37
CA VAL A 168 4.47 -0.08 14.79
C VAL A 168 4.61 -0.02 13.27
N PRO A 169 3.76 -0.69 12.48
CA PRO A 169 3.73 -0.52 11.02
C PRO A 169 2.94 0.74 10.66
N VAL A 170 3.47 1.54 9.74
CA VAL A 170 2.80 2.74 9.22
C VAL A 170 2.73 2.69 7.70
N GLU A 171 1.51 2.76 7.18
CA GLU A 171 1.28 2.87 5.74
C GLU A 171 1.57 4.29 5.25
N THR A 172 2.24 4.40 4.10
CA THR A 172 2.56 5.70 3.48
C THR A 172 1.79 5.97 2.19
N ASP A 173 1.09 4.98 1.65
CA ASP A 173 0.10 5.20 0.60
C ASP A 173 -1.15 5.83 1.22
N LEU A 174 -1.64 6.92 0.64
CA LEU A 174 -2.77 7.68 1.19
C LEU A 174 -4.02 6.80 1.39
N GLY A 175 -4.33 5.93 0.44
CA GLY A 175 -5.51 5.07 0.51
C GLY A 175 -5.39 4.02 1.61
N GLU A 176 -4.22 3.40 1.73
CA GLU A 176 -3.92 2.44 2.80
C GLU A 176 -3.90 3.12 4.17
N TRP A 177 -3.27 4.29 4.27
CA TRP A 177 -3.24 5.05 5.51
C TRP A 177 -4.64 5.44 5.98
N ILE A 178 -5.54 5.86 5.07
CA ILE A 178 -6.93 6.19 5.41
C ILE A 178 -7.67 4.96 5.98
N VAL A 179 -7.53 3.78 5.36
CA VAL A 179 -8.19 2.57 5.88
C VAL A 179 -7.52 2.08 7.16
N GLN A 180 -6.21 2.26 7.30
CA GLN A 180 -5.49 2.03 8.55
C GLN A 180 -6.04 2.87 9.69
N LEU A 181 -6.21 4.19 9.49
CA LEU A 181 -6.80 5.09 10.48
C LEU A 181 -8.27 4.79 10.77
N ALA A 182 -8.99 4.23 9.80
CA ALA A 182 -10.38 3.84 9.94
C ALA A 182 -10.56 2.47 10.61
N GLU A 183 -9.46 1.72 10.82
CA GLU A 183 -9.47 0.34 11.31
C GLU A 183 -10.34 -0.58 10.42
N GLU A 184 -10.25 -0.39 9.11
CA GLU A 184 -11.00 -1.14 8.12
C GLU A 184 -10.07 -1.85 7.13
N PRO A 185 -10.47 -3.02 6.61
CA PRO A 185 -9.72 -3.68 5.53
C PRO A 185 -9.83 -2.88 4.23
N PRO A 186 -8.80 -2.95 3.35
CA PRO A 186 -8.87 -2.33 2.05
C PRO A 186 -9.99 -2.95 1.21
N SER A 187 -10.87 -2.11 0.63
CA SER A 187 -11.99 -2.58 -0.19
C SER A 187 -11.62 -2.85 -1.64
N HIS A 188 -10.44 -2.49 -2.07
CA HIS A 188 -9.97 -2.67 -3.45
C HIS A 188 -8.44 -2.71 -3.51
N ILE A 189 -7.92 -3.60 -4.35
CA ILE A 189 -6.48 -3.87 -4.48
C ILE A 189 -5.64 -2.65 -4.91
N LEU A 190 -6.19 -1.76 -5.76
CA LEU A 190 -5.50 -0.56 -6.27
C LEU A 190 -5.96 0.75 -5.62
N ALA A 191 -7.14 0.76 -5.01
CA ALA A 191 -7.75 1.93 -4.42
C ALA A 191 -8.43 1.54 -3.11
N PRO A 192 -7.64 1.31 -2.04
CA PRO A 192 -8.12 0.70 -0.80
C PRO A 192 -9.28 1.45 -0.16
N ALA A 193 -9.26 2.77 -0.20
CA ALA A 193 -10.28 3.64 0.36
C ALA A 193 -11.39 4.06 -0.64
N ILE A 194 -11.58 3.34 -1.77
CA ILE A 194 -12.54 3.69 -2.83
C ILE A 194 -14.00 3.75 -2.32
N HIS A 195 -14.31 3.06 -1.24
CA HIS A 195 -15.61 3.05 -0.59
C HIS A 195 -15.86 4.28 0.30
N LYS A 196 -14.79 5.01 0.67
CA LYS A 196 -14.88 6.21 1.51
C LYS A 196 -15.25 7.45 0.69
N ARG A 197 -16.12 8.27 1.27
CA ARG A 197 -16.44 9.59 0.73
C ARG A 197 -15.56 10.66 1.36
N ARG A 198 -15.35 11.76 0.64
CA ARG A 198 -14.59 12.90 1.15
C ARG A 198 -15.04 13.35 2.55
N ARG A 199 -16.35 13.37 2.80
CA ARG A 199 -16.90 13.74 4.11
C ARG A 199 -16.49 12.76 5.21
N GLU A 200 -16.52 11.46 4.94
CA GLU A 200 -16.10 10.42 5.88
C GLU A 200 -14.60 10.52 6.18
N ILE A 201 -13.79 10.79 5.15
CA ILE A 201 -12.34 11.02 5.32
C ILE A 201 -12.09 12.28 6.15
N ARG A 202 -12.79 13.38 5.87
CA ARG A 202 -12.70 14.61 6.66
C ARG A 202 -13.01 14.35 8.14
N ASP A 203 -14.12 13.67 8.43
CA ASP A 203 -14.56 13.40 9.78
C ASP A 203 -13.62 12.43 10.51
N LEU A 204 -13.04 11.47 9.80
CA LEU A 204 -11.98 10.58 10.27
C LEU A 204 -10.72 11.38 10.66
N LEU A 205 -10.20 12.19 9.76
CA LEU A 205 -9.00 13.01 10.00
C LEU A 205 -9.24 14.02 11.13
N ALA A 206 -10.43 14.63 11.21
CA ALA A 206 -10.77 15.53 12.31
C ALA A 206 -10.72 14.81 13.67
N ARG A 207 -11.23 13.58 13.73
CA ARG A 207 -11.18 12.76 14.94
C ARG A 207 -9.76 12.37 15.33
N VAL A 208 -8.95 11.89 14.36
CA VAL A 208 -7.59 11.42 14.62
C VAL A 208 -6.65 12.56 14.99
N LEU A 209 -6.74 13.70 14.29
CA LEU A 209 -5.87 14.86 14.50
C LEU A 209 -6.38 15.83 15.58
N GLY A 210 -7.57 15.60 16.14
CA GLY A 210 -8.14 16.42 17.20
C GLY A 210 -8.44 17.86 16.82
N ARG A 211 -8.60 18.17 15.50
CA ARG A 211 -8.86 19.52 14.99
C ARG A 211 -9.82 19.50 13.79
N PRO A 212 -10.54 20.62 13.53
CA PRO A 212 -11.38 20.74 12.34
C PRO A 212 -10.58 20.57 11.05
N MET A 213 -11.19 19.93 10.05
CA MET A 213 -10.61 19.68 8.74
C MET A 213 -11.33 20.48 7.66
N PRO A 214 -10.62 20.87 6.57
CA PRO A 214 -11.23 21.49 5.41
C PRO A 214 -12.33 20.64 4.76
N ASP A 215 -13.31 21.30 4.14
CA ASP A 215 -14.41 20.60 3.44
C ASP A 215 -14.10 20.24 1.99
N ASP A 216 -13.03 20.78 1.42
CA ASP A 216 -12.62 20.56 0.03
C ASP A 216 -11.48 19.54 -0.06
N ALA A 217 -11.31 19.00 -1.27
CA ALA A 217 -10.31 17.96 -1.52
C ALA A 217 -8.87 18.49 -1.43
N ALA A 218 -8.62 19.73 -1.86
CA ALA A 218 -7.30 20.32 -1.86
C ALA A 218 -6.79 20.49 -0.43
N GLY A 219 -7.61 21.11 0.44
CA GLY A 219 -7.28 21.29 1.85
C GLY A 219 -7.09 19.97 2.59
N LEU A 220 -7.87 18.92 2.28
CA LEU A 220 -7.66 17.58 2.85
C LEU A 220 -6.35 16.95 2.37
N THR A 221 -5.95 17.18 1.13
CA THR A 221 -4.67 16.67 0.58
C THR A 221 -3.47 17.38 1.22
N GLU A 222 -3.59 18.64 1.61
CA GLU A 222 -2.53 19.37 2.31
C GLU A 222 -2.33 18.89 3.76
N VAL A 223 -3.34 18.25 4.32
CA VAL A 223 -3.30 17.73 5.70
C VAL A 223 -2.77 16.30 5.75
N ALA A 224 -3.04 15.52 4.71
CA ALA A 224 -2.64 14.13 4.60
C ALA A 224 -1.19 13.98 4.10
#